data_5b2250be3b95406260553134cc863ba9
#
_entry.id   5b2250be3b95406260553134cc863ba9
#
_cell.length_a   1.000
_cell.length_b   1.000
_cell.length_c   1.000
_cell.angle_alpha   90.00
_cell.angle_beta   90.00
_cell.angle_gamma   90.00
#
_symmetry.space_group_name_H-M   'P 1'
#
loop_
_entity.id
_entity.type
_entity.pdbx_description
1 polymer ?
#
loop_
_entity_poly.entity_id
_entity_poly.type
_entity_poly.pdbx_seq_one_letter_code
_entity_poly.pdbx_strand_id
1 'polypeptide(L)'
;MEFRKESDLLGELEVPINAYYGVQTQRAINNFKISNQYLSAYPEFIKALGYTKKGAAQTNFELGGLEENIYKAMIAACDEVIAGKFDQEFPVDMIQGGAGTSINMNINEVVANRAIEILGHQKGEYQYCSPNDHVNQSQSTNDAYPTAIKIALILMNERLVKQTNSIVKAFRAKGEAFADVIKMGRTQLQDAVPMTLGQEFEAFATTLENDIPILNHAANGLCEVNMGATAIGTGLNAPKGYAQKCADNLASITGFPIVLSRNLIEATPDTSAYVSYSSALKRLALKLSMICNDLRLLSSGPRAGVSEINLPPMQPGSSIMPGKVNPVIPEVVNQVCYKVIGNDLAVSFAAEAGQLQLNVMEPVLCHAIMESINFLCNSLVALEEKCVVGITANKEICFNKVKNSIGIVTALNPHIGYKNSTKIAKEALETGKSVYDLVLEHDLLSQDKLDEILDPKNMLESH
;
A
#
# COMPACT_ATOMS: atom_id res chain seq x y z
N MET A 1 22.31 32.67 -7.61
CA MET A 1 20.97 32.36 -8.16
C MET A 1 20.30 33.68 -8.45
N GLU A 2 19.64 33.78 -9.57
CA GLU A 2 18.82 34.95 -9.90
C GLU A 2 17.40 34.75 -9.36
N PHE A 3 16.75 35.84 -8.96
CA PHE A 3 15.42 35.82 -8.36
C PHE A 3 14.49 36.80 -9.12
N ARG A 4 13.20 36.47 -9.15
CA ARG A 4 12.13 37.39 -9.52
C ARG A 4 11.35 37.75 -8.25
N LYS A 5 10.78 38.95 -8.22
CA LYS A 5 9.90 39.39 -7.12
C LYS A 5 8.47 39.07 -7.47
N GLU A 6 7.78 38.40 -6.55
CA GLU A 6 6.35 38.20 -6.61
C GLU A 6 5.69 38.65 -5.31
N SER A 7 4.40 38.97 -5.36
CA SER A 7 3.67 39.48 -4.20
C SER A 7 2.34 38.77 -4.00
N ASP A 8 1.95 38.59 -2.74
CA ASP A 8 0.63 38.20 -2.29
C ASP A 8 0.08 39.18 -1.24
N LEU A 9 -1.03 38.83 -0.57
CA LEU A 9 -1.65 39.71 0.47
C LEU A 9 -0.71 39.98 1.66
N LEU A 10 0.33 39.19 1.86
CA LEU A 10 1.29 39.30 2.96
C LEU A 10 2.56 40.08 2.55
N GLY A 11 2.68 40.51 1.29
CA GLY A 11 3.79 41.28 0.75
C GLY A 11 4.67 40.51 -0.23
N GLU A 12 5.80 41.14 -0.60
CA GLU A 12 6.74 40.60 -1.59
C GLU A 12 7.64 39.54 -1.01
N LEU A 13 7.97 38.53 -1.86
CA LEU A 13 9.05 37.56 -1.67
C LEU A 13 9.86 37.40 -2.96
N GLU A 14 11.09 37.00 -2.79
CA GLU A 14 11.98 36.56 -3.87
C GLU A 14 11.73 35.07 -4.18
N VAL A 15 11.46 34.77 -5.44
CA VAL A 15 11.27 33.41 -5.98
C VAL A 15 12.40 33.13 -6.98
N PRO A 16 13.05 31.95 -6.97
CA PRO A 16 14.08 31.65 -7.95
C PRO A 16 13.57 31.84 -9.38
N ILE A 17 14.34 32.52 -10.24
CA ILE A 17 13.86 32.93 -11.57
C ILE A 17 13.44 31.74 -12.44
N ASN A 18 14.10 30.59 -12.26
CA ASN A 18 13.81 29.38 -13.04
C ASN A 18 12.67 28.54 -12.47
N ALA A 19 12.23 28.78 -11.23
CA ALA A 19 11.14 28.01 -10.62
C ALA A 19 9.81 28.25 -11.31
N TYR A 20 9.01 27.19 -11.48
CA TYR A 20 7.63 27.31 -11.95
C TYR A 20 6.65 27.57 -10.81
N TYR A 21 7.01 27.27 -9.57
CA TYR A 21 6.22 27.71 -8.42
C TYR A 21 6.38 29.22 -8.19
N GLY A 22 5.49 29.81 -7.40
CA GLY A 22 5.45 31.24 -7.13
C GLY A 22 5.56 31.59 -5.65
N VAL A 23 5.08 32.80 -5.31
CA VAL A 23 5.22 33.41 -3.99
C VAL A 23 4.56 32.62 -2.86
N GLN A 24 3.39 32.01 -3.11
CA GLN A 24 2.68 31.26 -2.05
C GLN A 24 3.39 29.96 -1.73
N THR A 25 3.90 29.26 -2.75
CA THR A 25 4.78 28.09 -2.56
C THR A 25 6.07 28.46 -1.85
N GLN A 26 6.72 29.56 -2.24
CA GLN A 26 7.93 30.03 -1.56
C GLN A 26 7.66 30.33 -0.07
N ARG A 27 6.52 30.90 0.25
CA ARG A 27 6.09 31.15 1.63
C ARG A 27 5.88 29.84 2.39
N ALA A 28 5.27 28.84 1.76
CA ALA A 28 5.09 27.51 2.35
C ALA A 28 6.41 26.81 2.63
N ILE A 29 7.39 26.89 1.72
CA ILE A 29 8.75 26.36 1.92
C ILE A 29 9.42 27.02 3.15
N ASN A 30 9.21 28.31 3.33
CA ASN A 30 9.77 29.05 4.47
C ASN A 30 9.09 28.66 5.79
N ASN A 31 7.78 28.41 5.77
CA ASN A 31 6.97 28.12 6.97
C ASN A 31 7.06 26.68 7.43
N PHE A 32 7.09 25.72 6.50
CA PHE A 32 6.93 24.30 6.80
C PHE A 32 8.20 23.50 6.41
N LYS A 33 9.08 23.30 7.38
CA LYS A 33 10.27 22.42 7.32
C LYS A 33 10.11 21.39 8.44
N ILE A 34 9.15 20.47 8.29
CA ILE A 34 8.65 19.65 9.39
C ILE A 34 9.09 18.20 9.22
N SER A 35 8.72 17.55 8.11
CA SER A 35 8.92 16.11 7.93
C SER A 35 10.14 15.77 7.08
N ASN A 36 10.66 16.69 6.30
CA ASN A 36 11.61 16.47 5.21
C ASN A 36 11.05 15.50 4.13
N GLN A 37 9.73 15.33 4.08
CA GLN A 37 9.03 14.59 3.05
C GLN A 37 8.29 15.61 2.18
N TYR A 38 8.74 15.73 0.94
CA TYR A 38 8.22 16.74 0.02
C TYR A 38 7.25 16.11 -0.98
N LEU A 39 6.33 16.92 -1.50
CA LEU A 39 5.35 16.48 -2.49
C LEU A 39 6.01 15.89 -3.74
N SER A 40 7.20 16.37 -4.12
CA SER A 40 8.02 15.82 -5.21
C SER A 40 8.35 14.33 -5.10
N ALA A 41 8.24 13.74 -3.91
CA ALA A 41 8.42 12.29 -3.69
C ALA A 41 7.16 11.46 -4.01
N TYR A 42 6.06 12.09 -4.38
CA TYR A 42 4.76 11.46 -4.63
C TYR A 42 4.23 11.77 -6.04
N PRO A 43 4.83 11.20 -7.10
CA PRO A 43 4.49 11.53 -8.49
C PRO A 43 3.02 11.23 -8.83
N GLU A 44 2.41 10.20 -8.26
CA GLU A 44 0.99 9.93 -8.46
C GLU A 44 0.10 11.04 -7.89
N PHE A 45 0.53 11.72 -6.81
CA PHE A 45 -0.22 12.84 -6.26
C PHE A 45 -0.08 14.09 -7.12
N ILE A 46 1.11 14.38 -7.62
CA ILE A 46 1.34 15.47 -8.59
C ILE A 46 0.49 15.25 -9.85
N LYS A 47 0.49 14.02 -10.37
CA LYS A 47 -0.34 13.62 -11.50
C LYS A 47 -1.82 13.84 -11.23
N ALA A 48 -2.30 13.47 -10.05
CA ALA A 48 -3.70 13.66 -9.63
C ALA A 48 -4.08 15.13 -9.51
N LEU A 49 -3.17 15.99 -8.99
CA LEU A 49 -3.34 17.43 -8.99
C LEU A 49 -3.47 17.98 -10.42
N GLY A 50 -2.62 17.48 -11.34
CA GLY A 50 -2.72 17.83 -12.77
C GLY A 50 -4.07 17.44 -13.37
N TYR A 51 -4.58 16.24 -13.11
CA TYR A 51 -5.92 15.82 -13.54
C TYR A 51 -7.02 16.71 -12.97
N THR A 52 -6.94 17.04 -11.68
CA THR A 52 -7.94 17.89 -11.02
C THR A 52 -7.99 19.28 -11.66
N LYS A 53 -6.83 19.91 -11.92
CA LYS A 53 -6.77 21.21 -12.57
C LYS A 53 -7.20 21.16 -14.05
N LYS A 54 -6.86 20.07 -14.74
CA LYS A 54 -7.31 19.85 -16.14
C LYS A 54 -8.84 19.73 -16.21
N GLY A 55 -9.46 18.93 -15.33
CA GLY A 55 -10.92 18.77 -15.26
C GLY A 55 -11.63 20.07 -14.93
N ALA A 56 -11.10 20.85 -13.98
CA ALA A 56 -11.62 22.16 -13.61
C ALA A 56 -11.53 23.17 -14.76
N ALA A 57 -10.37 23.24 -15.43
CA ALA A 57 -10.16 24.14 -16.58
C ALA A 57 -11.10 23.80 -17.74
N GLN A 58 -11.23 22.51 -18.09
CA GLN A 58 -12.17 22.06 -19.10
C GLN A 58 -13.60 22.45 -18.75
N THR A 59 -14.02 22.24 -17.52
CA THR A 59 -15.37 22.58 -17.07
C THR A 59 -15.65 24.07 -17.11
N ASN A 60 -14.71 24.90 -16.65
CA ASN A 60 -14.84 26.35 -16.70
C ASN A 60 -14.91 26.86 -18.15
N PHE A 61 -14.12 26.30 -19.06
CA PHE A 61 -14.18 26.63 -20.48
C PHE A 61 -15.54 26.27 -21.11
N GLU A 62 -16.02 25.06 -20.87
CA GLU A 62 -17.31 24.57 -21.39
C GLU A 62 -18.51 25.36 -20.83
N LEU A 63 -18.36 26.00 -19.66
CA LEU A 63 -19.36 26.90 -19.07
C LEU A 63 -19.14 28.38 -19.41
N GLY A 64 -18.19 28.69 -20.28
CA GLY A 64 -17.92 30.03 -20.76
C GLY A 64 -17.15 30.92 -19.79
N GLY A 65 -16.48 30.34 -18.79
CA GLY A 65 -15.72 31.05 -17.75
C GLY A 65 -14.25 31.32 -18.10
N LEU A 66 -13.70 30.69 -19.17
CA LEU A 66 -12.31 30.84 -19.59
C LEU A 66 -12.23 31.24 -21.06
N GLU A 67 -11.28 32.12 -21.39
CA GLU A 67 -10.92 32.39 -22.79
C GLU A 67 -10.20 31.19 -23.42
N GLU A 68 -10.44 30.97 -24.72
CA GLU A 68 -9.95 29.77 -25.44
C GLU A 68 -8.43 29.64 -25.46
N ASN A 69 -7.69 30.76 -25.60
CA ASN A 69 -6.22 30.78 -25.58
C ASN A 69 -5.66 30.40 -24.21
N ILE A 70 -6.23 30.94 -23.12
CA ILE A 70 -5.85 30.62 -21.74
C ILE A 70 -6.17 29.14 -21.44
N TYR A 71 -7.38 28.71 -21.80
CA TYR A 71 -7.79 27.31 -21.65
C TYR A 71 -6.82 26.34 -22.34
N LYS A 72 -6.47 26.55 -23.60
CA LYS A 72 -5.54 25.70 -24.35
C LYS A 72 -4.16 25.66 -23.71
N ALA A 73 -3.65 26.79 -23.24
CA ALA A 73 -2.37 26.88 -22.54
C ALA A 73 -2.40 26.14 -21.20
N MET A 74 -3.47 26.28 -20.41
CA MET A 74 -3.66 25.57 -19.15
C MET A 74 -3.75 24.04 -19.36
N ILE A 75 -4.50 23.58 -20.37
CA ILE A 75 -4.61 22.15 -20.67
C ILE A 75 -3.23 21.58 -21.03
N ALA A 76 -2.47 22.26 -21.89
CA ALA A 76 -1.12 21.84 -22.25
C ALA A 76 -0.18 21.79 -21.03
N ALA A 77 -0.24 22.79 -20.15
CA ALA A 77 0.53 22.81 -18.92
C ALA A 77 0.14 21.66 -17.97
N CYS A 78 -1.15 21.38 -17.80
CA CYS A 78 -1.63 20.24 -17.02
C CYS A 78 -1.17 18.91 -17.60
N ASP A 79 -1.17 18.73 -18.91
CA ASP A 79 -0.69 17.51 -19.56
C ASP A 79 0.81 17.29 -19.32
N GLU A 80 1.60 18.34 -19.31
CA GLU A 80 3.03 18.26 -18.96
C GLU A 80 3.25 17.90 -17.49
N VAL A 81 2.44 18.42 -16.55
CA VAL A 81 2.46 18.00 -15.12
C VAL A 81 2.07 16.53 -15.00
N ILE A 82 0.98 16.11 -15.64
CA ILE A 82 0.51 14.71 -15.64
C ILE A 82 1.59 13.75 -16.18
N ALA A 83 2.39 14.23 -17.14
CA ALA A 83 3.52 13.48 -17.69
C ALA A 83 4.78 13.48 -16.81
N GLY A 84 4.77 14.13 -15.65
CA GLY A 84 5.89 14.16 -14.69
C GLY A 84 7.02 15.11 -15.05
N LYS A 85 6.81 16.06 -15.98
CA LYS A 85 7.88 16.98 -16.41
C LYS A 85 8.29 17.99 -15.32
N PHE A 86 7.43 18.21 -14.32
CA PHE A 86 7.60 19.24 -13.30
C PHE A 86 7.63 18.70 -11.87
N ASP A 87 7.90 17.42 -11.65
CA ASP A 87 7.85 16.81 -10.30
C ASP A 87 8.74 17.53 -9.29
N GLN A 88 9.88 18.09 -9.71
CA GLN A 88 10.80 18.84 -8.87
C GLN A 88 10.30 20.26 -8.51
N GLU A 89 9.25 20.74 -9.16
CA GLU A 89 8.62 22.03 -8.88
C GLU A 89 7.59 21.99 -7.75
N PHE A 90 7.54 20.84 -7.03
CA PHE A 90 6.63 20.61 -5.89
C PHE A 90 7.42 20.41 -4.57
N PRO A 91 8.14 21.46 -4.10
CA PRO A 91 9.04 21.36 -2.95
C PRO A 91 8.35 21.55 -1.58
N VAL A 92 7.01 21.61 -1.52
CA VAL A 92 6.27 21.80 -0.27
C VAL A 92 6.32 20.53 0.61
N ASP A 93 6.47 20.73 1.93
CA ASP A 93 6.45 19.63 2.90
C ASP A 93 5.04 19.00 2.97
N MET A 94 4.97 17.69 3.06
CA MET A 94 3.70 16.97 3.15
C MET A 94 2.95 17.24 4.46
N ILE A 95 3.67 17.60 5.54
CA ILE A 95 3.09 18.00 6.83
C ILE A 95 3.03 19.52 6.89
N GLN A 96 1.82 20.05 6.74
CA GLN A 96 1.58 21.47 6.62
C GLN A 96 0.24 21.89 7.26
N GLY A 97 0.15 23.10 7.79
CA GLY A 97 -1.11 23.70 8.21
C GLY A 97 -1.87 24.28 7.02
N GLY A 98 -3.17 24.56 7.21
CA GLY A 98 -4.01 25.22 6.21
C GLY A 98 -4.77 24.26 5.29
N ALA A 99 -5.03 23.02 5.72
CA ALA A 99 -5.89 22.06 5.03
C ALA A 99 -5.47 21.76 3.57
N GLY A 100 -4.15 21.81 3.27
CA GLY A 100 -3.62 21.54 1.93
C GLY A 100 -3.51 22.76 1.02
N THR A 101 -3.76 23.98 1.52
CA THR A 101 -3.69 25.21 0.70
C THR A 101 -2.32 25.39 0.04
N SER A 102 -1.22 25.06 0.73
CA SER A 102 0.11 25.18 0.14
C SER A 102 0.30 24.26 -1.07
N ILE A 103 -0.22 23.06 -1.03
CA ILE A 103 -0.18 22.12 -2.17
C ILE A 103 -1.10 22.60 -3.29
N ASN A 104 -2.32 23.05 -2.97
CA ASN A 104 -3.24 23.59 -3.97
C ASN A 104 -2.67 24.81 -4.68
N MET A 105 -2.00 25.71 -3.95
CA MET A 105 -1.37 26.88 -4.58
C MET A 105 -0.11 26.50 -5.34
N ASN A 106 0.66 25.51 -4.89
CA ASN A 106 1.83 25.04 -5.64
C ASN A 106 1.44 24.56 -7.05
N ILE A 107 0.44 23.69 -7.19
CA ILE A 107 -0.02 23.28 -8.53
C ILE A 107 -0.61 24.46 -9.32
N ASN A 108 -1.35 25.37 -8.67
CA ASN A 108 -1.90 26.55 -9.36
C ASN A 108 -0.79 27.42 -9.95
N GLU A 109 0.27 27.68 -9.19
CA GLU A 109 1.40 28.51 -9.62
C GLU A 109 2.22 27.82 -10.72
N VAL A 110 2.48 26.53 -10.60
CA VAL A 110 3.19 25.74 -11.64
C VAL A 110 2.42 25.75 -12.96
N VAL A 111 1.13 25.46 -12.94
CA VAL A 111 0.28 25.46 -14.14
C VAL A 111 0.17 26.87 -14.73
N ALA A 112 -0.02 27.90 -13.90
CA ALA A 112 -0.09 29.29 -14.36
C ALA A 112 1.21 29.73 -15.04
N ASN A 113 2.35 29.53 -14.42
CA ASN A 113 3.65 29.92 -14.97
C ASN A 113 3.97 29.16 -16.26
N ARG A 114 3.62 27.86 -16.34
CA ARG A 114 3.81 27.10 -17.57
C ARG A 114 2.86 27.58 -18.69
N ALA A 115 1.60 27.87 -18.37
CA ALA A 115 0.64 28.43 -19.33
C ALA A 115 1.09 29.80 -19.85
N ILE A 116 1.65 30.67 -19.00
CA ILE A 116 2.22 31.97 -19.35
C ILE A 116 3.35 31.81 -20.38
N GLU A 117 4.28 30.85 -20.17
CA GLU A 117 5.33 30.58 -21.16
C GLU A 117 4.78 30.04 -22.49
N ILE A 118 3.74 29.19 -22.47
CA ILE A 118 3.07 28.69 -23.69
C ILE A 118 2.42 29.84 -24.45
N LEU A 119 1.93 30.85 -23.75
CA LEU A 119 1.38 32.09 -24.33
C LEU A 119 2.46 33.06 -24.83
N GLY A 120 3.75 32.76 -24.62
CA GLY A 120 4.86 33.58 -25.11
C GLY A 120 5.34 34.67 -24.16
N HIS A 121 5.00 34.57 -22.89
CA HIS A 121 5.33 35.55 -21.82
C HIS A 121 6.28 34.95 -20.77
N GLN A 122 6.71 35.77 -19.78
CA GLN A 122 7.65 35.37 -18.76
C GLN A 122 6.91 34.92 -17.48
N LYS A 123 7.48 33.94 -16.77
CA LYS A 123 6.98 33.49 -15.46
C LYS A 123 6.81 34.67 -14.49
N GLY A 124 5.71 34.65 -13.73
CA GLY A 124 5.33 35.73 -12.82
C GLY A 124 4.44 36.81 -13.45
N GLU A 125 4.25 36.82 -14.76
CA GLU A 125 3.36 37.77 -15.46
C GLU A 125 1.89 37.29 -15.38
N TYR A 126 1.36 37.21 -14.15
CA TYR A 126 0.05 36.62 -13.84
C TYR A 126 -1.17 37.35 -14.46
N GLN A 127 -0.97 38.51 -15.07
CA GLN A 127 -2.02 39.14 -15.88
C GLN A 127 -2.41 38.30 -17.12
N TYR A 128 -1.53 37.38 -17.61
CA TYR A 128 -1.83 36.51 -18.73
C TYR A 128 -2.45 35.17 -18.32
N CYS A 129 -2.07 34.64 -17.16
CA CYS A 129 -2.72 33.47 -16.56
C CYS A 129 -2.51 33.52 -15.03
N SER A 130 -3.55 33.86 -14.29
CA SER A 130 -3.52 33.99 -12.84
C SER A 130 -3.69 32.64 -12.17
N PRO A 131 -2.86 32.30 -11.16
CA PRO A 131 -3.06 31.10 -10.33
C PRO A 131 -4.42 31.06 -9.64
N ASN A 132 -4.93 32.24 -9.20
CA ASN A 132 -6.19 32.36 -8.48
C ASN A 132 -7.39 32.48 -9.42
N ASP A 133 -7.35 33.42 -10.38
CA ASP A 133 -8.53 33.78 -11.17
C ASP A 133 -8.78 32.87 -12.35
N HIS A 134 -7.73 32.19 -12.87
CA HIS A 134 -7.84 31.24 -13.97
C HIS A 134 -7.67 29.79 -13.51
N VAL A 135 -6.52 29.42 -12.93
CA VAL A 135 -6.22 28.01 -12.57
C VAL A 135 -7.12 27.52 -11.44
N ASN A 136 -7.37 28.35 -10.45
CA ASN A 136 -8.23 28.01 -9.30
C ASN A 136 -9.70 28.45 -9.47
N GLN A 137 -10.10 28.92 -10.65
CA GLN A 137 -11.46 29.39 -10.91
C GLN A 137 -12.50 28.32 -10.54
N SER A 138 -13.59 28.77 -9.88
CA SER A 138 -14.69 27.91 -9.41
C SER A 138 -14.31 26.85 -8.38
N GLN A 139 -13.15 26.97 -7.74
CA GLN A 139 -12.60 25.99 -6.79
C GLN A 139 -12.28 26.64 -5.44
N SER A 140 -12.21 25.79 -4.43
CA SER A 140 -11.51 26.03 -3.17
C SER A 140 -10.43 24.95 -2.99
N THR A 141 -9.47 25.17 -2.09
CA THR A 141 -8.63 24.05 -1.61
C THR A 141 -9.50 22.92 -1.05
N ASN A 142 -10.62 23.28 -0.42
CA ASN A 142 -11.49 22.35 0.31
C ASN A 142 -12.24 21.33 -0.57
N ASP A 143 -12.27 21.54 -1.87
CA ASP A 143 -12.82 20.59 -2.85
C ASP A 143 -11.74 20.04 -3.79
N ALA A 144 -10.84 20.88 -4.28
CA ALA A 144 -9.79 20.45 -5.23
C ALA A 144 -8.73 19.56 -4.59
N TYR A 145 -8.30 19.85 -3.36
CA TYR A 145 -7.27 19.09 -2.65
C TYR A 145 -7.72 17.65 -2.28
N PRO A 146 -8.86 17.43 -1.59
CA PRO A 146 -9.35 16.09 -1.31
C PRO A 146 -9.69 15.31 -2.58
N THR A 147 -10.19 15.97 -3.64
CA THR A 147 -10.40 15.31 -4.94
C THR A 147 -9.09 14.79 -5.52
N ALA A 148 -8.02 15.59 -5.48
CA ALA A 148 -6.70 15.16 -5.93
C ALA A 148 -6.12 14.03 -5.07
N ILE A 149 -6.29 14.05 -3.74
CA ILE A 149 -5.89 12.96 -2.86
C ILE A 149 -6.60 11.66 -3.27
N LYS A 150 -7.91 11.69 -3.44
CA LYS A 150 -8.71 10.52 -3.81
C LYS A 150 -8.22 9.91 -5.14
N ILE A 151 -8.02 10.72 -6.16
CA ILE A 151 -7.47 10.28 -7.46
C ILE A 151 -6.06 9.68 -7.30
N ALA A 152 -5.19 10.33 -6.49
CA ALA A 152 -3.85 9.82 -6.23
C ALA A 152 -3.86 8.45 -5.56
N LEU A 153 -4.71 8.26 -4.56
CA LEU A 153 -4.84 6.99 -3.85
C LEU A 153 -5.38 5.87 -4.76
N ILE A 154 -6.27 6.18 -5.70
CA ILE A 154 -6.73 5.21 -6.71
C ILE A 154 -5.56 4.78 -7.61
N LEU A 155 -4.76 5.73 -8.12
CA LEU A 155 -3.55 5.44 -8.92
C LEU A 155 -2.54 4.59 -8.13
N MET A 156 -2.29 4.94 -6.88
CA MET A 156 -1.37 4.19 -6.01
C MET A 156 -1.90 2.80 -5.67
N ASN A 157 -3.24 2.63 -5.54
CA ASN A 157 -3.87 1.32 -5.33
C ASN A 157 -3.63 0.38 -6.51
N GLU A 158 -3.70 0.87 -7.76
CA GLU A 158 -3.38 0.04 -8.93
C GLU A 158 -1.97 -0.55 -8.85
N ARG A 159 -0.99 0.26 -8.42
CA ARG A 159 0.39 -0.19 -8.21
C ARG A 159 0.48 -1.21 -7.07
N LEU A 160 -0.19 -0.96 -5.93
CA LEU A 160 -0.20 -1.88 -4.79
C LEU A 160 -0.82 -3.23 -5.16
N VAL A 161 -1.96 -3.23 -5.83
CA VAL A 161 -2.64 -4.44 -6.29
C VAL A 161 -1.75 -5.23 -7.27
N LYS A 162 -1.06 -4.55 -8.19
CA LYS A 162 -0.10 -5.18 -9.09
C LYS A 162 1.02 -5.90 -8.34
N GLN A 163 1.63 -5.26 -7.34
CA GLN A 163 2.69 -5.87 -6.53
C GLN A 163 2.17 -7.01 -5.66
N THR A 164 0.96 -6.86 -5.09
CA THR A 164 0.31 -7.94 -4.33
C THR A 164 0.04 -9.17 -5.21
N ASN A 165 -0.44 -8.97 -6.44
CA ASN A 165 -0.60 -10.07 -7.41
C ASN A 165 0.73 -10.74 -7.77
N SER A 166 1.82 -9.98 -7.85
CA SER A 166 3.16 -10.52 -8.18
C SER A 166 3.63 -11.47 -7.09
N ILE A 167 3.60 -11.05 -5.84
CA ILE A 167 4.05 -11.89 -4.72
C ILE A 167 3.13 -13.10 -4.49
N VAL A 168 1.82 -12.96 -4.73
CA VAL A 168 0.88 -14.10 -4.71
C VAL A 168 1.32 -15.18 -5.69
N LYS A 169 1.68 -14.79 -6.92
CA LYS A 169 2.21 -15.74 -7.92
C LYS A 169 3.52 -16.38 -7.48
N ALA A 170 4.41 -15.61 -6.85
CA ALA A 170 5.69 -16.13 -6.36
C ALA A 170 5.48 -17.18 -5.24
N PHE A 171 4.59 -16.92 -4.28
CA PHE A 171 4.22 -17.90 -3.25
C PHE A 171 3.58 -19.14 -3.86
N ARG A 172 2.67 -18.99 -4.82
CA ARG A 172 2.00 -20.11 -5.52
C ARG A 172 3.00 -20.99 -6.28
N ALA A 173 3.96 -20.38 -6.97
CA ALA A 173 5.04 -21.12 -7.63
C ALA A 173 5.90 -21.92 -6.62
N LYS A 174 6.12 -21.40 -5.40
CA LYS A 174 6.75 -22.15 -4.32
C LYS A 174 5.84 -23.25 -3.78
N GLY A 175 4.54 -23.03 -3.71
CA GLY A 175 3.53 -24.04 -3.39
C GLY A 175 3.66 -25.26 -4.31
N GLU A 176 3.71 -25.02 -5.61
CA GLU A 176 3.92 -26.06 -6.63
C GLU A 176 5.29 -26.75 -6.48
N ALA A 177 6.37 -25.99 -6.29
CA ALA A 177 7.74 -26.53 -6.15
C ALA A 177 7.93 -27.40 -4.89
N PHE A 178 7.13 -27.19 -3.85
CA PHE A 178 7.20 -27.91 -2.58
C PHE A 178 6.01 -28.86 -2.36
N ALA A 179 5.25 -29.18 -3.40
CA ALA A 179 4.06 -30.02 -3.31
C ALA A 179 4.33 -31.43 -2.77
N ASP A 180 5.55 -31.95 -2.99
CA ASP A 180 6.02 -33.27 -2.53
C ASP A 180 6.80 -33.23 -1.20
N VAL A 181 6.99 -32.05 -0.61
CA VAL A 181 7.77 -31.90 0.63
C VAL A 181 6.86 -32.04 1.85
N ILE A 182 6.82 -33.22 2.41
CA ILE A 182 6.05 -33.47 3.63
C ILE A 182 6.70 -32.83 4.84
N LYS A 183 5.88 -32.25 5.71
CA LYS A 183 6.29 -31.63 6.97
C LYS A 183 5.25 -31.87 8.07
N MET A 184 5.64 -31.62 9.33
CA MET A 184 4.69 -31.55 10.42
C MET A 184 4.02 -30.18 10.48
N GLY A 185 2.70 -30.15 10.36
CA GLY A 185 1.89 -28.97 10.65
C GLY A 185 1.89 -28.68 12.15
N ARG A 186 1.76 -27.40 12.53
CA ARG A 186 1.79 -26.97 13.93
C ARG A 186 0.58 -26.09 14.26
N THR A 187 0.04 -26.32 15.44
CA THR A 187 -0.91 -25.43 16.13
C THR A 187 -0.34 -25.06 17.48
N GLN A 188 -0.39 -23.76 17.85
CA GLN A 188 0.22 -23.26 19.09
C GLN A 188 1.73 -23.62 19.21
N LEU A 189 2.42 -23.72 18.06
CA LEU A 189 3.81 -24.16 17.90
C LEU A 189 4.07 -25.61 18.33
N GLN A 190 3.05 -26.40 18.61
CA GLN A 190 3.15 -27.82 18.91
C GLN A 190 2.82 -28.67 17.67
N ASP A 191 3.40 -29.86 17.60
CA ASP A 191 3.12 -30.82 16.55
C ASP A 191 1.61 -31.10 16.44
N ALA A 192 1.08 -31.06 15.22
CA ALA A 192 -0.32 -31.38 14.94
C ALA A 192 -0.43 -32.59 14.03
N VAL A 193 -0.58 -32.38 12.74
CA VAL A 193 -0.74 -33.42 11.74
C VAL A 193 0.18 -33.18 10.53
N PRO A 194 0.53 -34.21 9.77
CA PRO A 194 1.30 -34.06 8.53
C PRO A 194 0.56 -33.18 7.51
N MET A 195 1.35 -32.39 6.78
CA MET A 195 0.93 -31.61 5.62
C MET A 195 2.11 -31.46 4.65
N THR A 196 1.92 -30.85 3.48
CA THR A 196 3.06 -30.45 2.65
C THR A 196 3.49 -29.01 2.91
N LEU A 197 4.77 -28.75 2.69
CA LEU A 197 5.28 -27.38 2.63
C LEU A 197 4.61 -26.59 1.48
N GLY A 198 4.26 -27.30 0.38
CA GLY A 198 3.52 -26.71 -0.73
C GLY A 198 2.15 -26.18 -0.31
N GLN A 199 1.39 -26.91 0.51
CA GLN A 199 0.10 -26.46 1.06
C GLN A 199 0.27 -25.21 1.94
N GLU A 200 1.35 -25.10 2.71
CA GLU A 200 1.64 -23.93 3.54
C GLU A 200 1.93 -22.69 2.68
N PHE A 201 2.72 -22.83 1.62
CA PHE A 201 3.01 -21.72 0.70
C PHE A 201 1.79 -21.31 -0.14
N GLU A 202 0.94 -22.26 -0.55
CA GLU A 202 -0.35 -21.95 -1.19
C GLU A 202 -1.29 -21.21 -0.23
N ALA A 203 -1.30 -21.56 1.06
CA ALA A 203 -2.05 -20.83 2.07
C ALA A 203 -1.56 -19.38 2.24
N PHE A 204 -0.24 -19.13 2.15
CA PHE A 204 0.32 -17.77 2.13
C PHE A 204 -0.15 -16.99 0.90
N ALA A 205 -0.11 -17.62 -0.29
CA ALA A 205 -0.62 -17.01 -1.52
C ALA A 205 -2.10 -16.63 -1.39
N THR A 206 -2.94 -17.57 -0.99
CA THR A 206 -4.38 -17.35 -0.81
C THR A 206 -4.68 -16.27 0.23
N THR A 207 -3.90 -16.22 1.33
CA THR A 207 -4.05 -15.21 2.38
C THR A 207 -3.89 -13.79 1.83
N LEU A 208 -2.91 -13.56 0.96
CA LEU A 208 -2.68 -12.24 0.34
C LEU A 208 -3.66 -11.96 -0.80
N GLU A 209 -3.99 -12.97 -1.62
CA GLU A 209 -4.95 -12.84 -2.72
C GLU A 209 -6.32 -12.36 -2.25
N ASN A 210 -6.79 -12.86 -1.09
CA ASN A 210 -8.04 -12.46 -0.47
C ASN A 210 -8.11 -10.97 -0.06
N ASP A 211 -6.98 -10.26 -0.04
CA ASP A 211 -6.98 -8.83 0.26
C ASP A 211 -7.08 -7.94 -0.98
N ILE A 212 -6.82 -8.48 -2.18
CA ILE A 212 -6.94 -7.73 -3.44
C ILE A 212 -8.35 -7.17 -3.66
N PRO A 213 -9.43 -7.97 -3.56
CA PRO A 213 -10.79 -7.43 -3.68
C PRO A 213 -11.15 -6.44 -2.57
N ILE A 214 -10.59 -6.57 -1.37
CA ILE A 214 -10.83 -5.64 -0.26
C ILE A 214 -10.18 -4.28 -0.54
N LEU A 215 -8.92 -4.27 -1.03
CA LEU A 215 -8.22 -3.05 -1.46
C LEU A 215 -9.00 -2.33 -2.56
N ASN A 216 -9.44 -3.07 -3.59
CA ASN A 216 -10.22 -2.51 -4.69
C ASN A 216 -11.58 -1.98 -4.23
N HIS A 217 -12.26 -2.69 -3.33
CA HIS A 217 -13.55 -2.23 -2.77
C HIS A 217 -13.36 -0.92 -1.98
N ALA A 218 -12.34 -0.84 -1.15
CA ALA A 218 -12.03 0.37 -0.39
C ALA A 218 -11.62 1.53 -1.30
N ALA A 219 -10.83 1.26 -2.36
CA ALA A 219 -10.47 2.26 -3.37
C ALA A 219 -11.67 2.78 -4.16
N ASN A 220 -12.70 1.96 -4.41
CA ASN A 220 -13.93 2.41 -5.06
C ASN A 220 -14.66 3.48 -4.25
N GLY A 221 -14.58 3.46 -2.92
CA GLY A 221 -15.12 4.52 -2.06
C GLY A 221 -14.45 5.89 -2.27
N LEU A 222 -13.23 5.91 -2.80
CA LEU A 222 -12.51 7.14 -3.14
C LEU A 222 -13.00 7.78 -4.45
N CYS A 223 -13.83 7.10 -5.24
CA CYS A 223 -14.37 7.64 -6.49
C CYS A 223 -15.46 8.69 -6.27
N GLU A 224 -16.03 8.80 -5.08
CA GLU A 224 -16.98 9.86 -4.75
C GLU A 224 -16.24 11.13 -4.33
N VAL A 225 -16.40 12.21 -5.10
CA VAL A 225 -15.68 13.49 -4.89
C VAL A 225 -16.63 14.63 -4.57
N ASN A 226 -16.10 15.66 -3.89
CA ASN A 226 -16.82 16.88 -3.56
C ASN A 226 -16.45 18.08 -4.46
N MET A 227 -15.87 17.82 -5.65
CA MET A 227 -15.45 18.91 -6.56
C MET A 227 -16.62 19.79 -6.95
N GLY A 228 -16.44 21.13 -6.80
CA GLY A 228 -17.50 22.14 -6.95
C GLY A 228 -18.24 22.46 -5.66
N ALA A 229 -17.90 21.81 -4.54
CA ALA A 229 -18.36 22.19 -3.21
C ALA A 229 -17.90 23.59 -2.80
N THR A 230 -16.79 24.02 -3.35
CA THR A 230 -16.07 25.25 -2.99
C THR A 230 -15.71 25.28 -1.49
N ALA A 231 -16.04 26.35 -0.77
CA ALA A 231 -15.54 26.55 0.59
C ALA A 231 -16.11 25.55 1.62
N ILE A 232 -17.42 25.27 1.56
CA ILE A 232 -18.16 24.53 2.61
C ILE A 232 -19.26 23.58 2.05
N GLY A 233 -19.25 23.32 0.75
CA GLY A 233 -20.27 22.45 0.13
C GLY A 233 -21.46 23.17 -0.49
N THR A 234 -21.52 24.50 -0.44
CA THR A 234 -22.62 25.28 -0.99
C THR A 234 -22.45 25.67 -2.47
N GLY A 235 -21.25 25.44 -3.04
CA GLY A 235 -20.93 25.80 -4.42
C GLY A 235 -20.85 27.31 -4.67
N LEU A 236 -20.65 28.12 -3.62
CA LEU A 236 -20.54 29.60 -3.76
C LEU A 236 -19.36 29.91 -4.71
N ASN A 237 -19.59 30.84 -5.65
CA ASN A 237 -18.67 31.25 -6.72
C ASN A 237 -18.42 30.22 -7.84
N ALA A 238 -19.09 29.08 -7.82
CA ALA A 238 -19.11 28.15 -8.98
C ALA A 238 -20.37 28.40 -9.83
N PRO A 239 -20.28 28.36 -11.16
CA PRO A 239 -21.45 28.50 -12.03
C PRO A 239 -22.39 27.28 -11.89
N LYS A 240 -23.67 27.49 -12.19
CA LYS A 240 -24.67 26.42 -12.12
C LYS A 240 -24.27 25.21 -12.98
N GLY A 241 -24.30 24.03 -12.37
CA GLY A 241 -23.95 22.77 -13.06
C GLY A 241 -22.46 22.44 -13.06
N TYR A 242 -21.60 23.31 -12.51
CA TYR A 242 -20.16 23.12 -12.46
C TYR A 242 -19.77 21.80 -11.79
N ALA A 243 -20.30 21.51 -10.60
CA ALA A 243 -19.92 20.35 -9.81
C ALA A 243 -20.14 19.02 -10.56
N GLN A 244 -21.35 18.80 -11.10
CA GLN A 244 -21.63 17.58 -11.86
C GLN A 244 -20.77 17.48 -13.11
N LYS A 245 -20.68 18.57 -13.88
CA LYS A 245 -19.90 18.58 -15.10
C LYS A 245 -18.42 18.36 -14.86
N CYS A 246 -17.87 18.87 -13.76
CA CYS A 246 -16.47 18.66 -13.39
C CYS A 246 -16.22 17.21 -12.98
N ALA A 247 -17.12 16.57 -12.23
CA ALA A 247 -17.01 15.15 -11.92
C ALA A 247 -17.06 14.27 -13.18
N ASP A 248 -17.95 14.58 -14.13
CA ASP A 248 -18.05 13.87 -15.41
C ASP A 248 -16.77 14.05 -16.25
N ASN A 249 -16.21 15.25 -16.31
CA ASN A 249 -14.95 15.53 -17.00
C ASN A 249 -13.78 14.79 -16.33
N LEU A 250 -13.71 14.77 -15.00
CA LEU A 250 -12.69 14.01 -14.27
C LEU A 250 -12.80 12.51 -14.54
N ALA A 251 -14.00 11.94 -14.56
CA ALA A 251 -14.21 10.56 -14.92
C ALA A 251 -13.72 10.26 -16.34
N SER A 252 -14.01 11.13 -17.30
CA SER A 252 -13.57 10.99 -18.69
C SER A 252 -12.04 11.10 -18.84
N ILE A 253 -11.41 12.06 -18.14
CA ILE A 253 -9.97 12.34 -18.24
C ILE A 253 -9.14 11.24 -17.56
N THR A 254 -9.59 10.72 -16.42
CA THR A 254 -8.85 9.74 -15.62
C THR A 254 -9.15 8.30 -16.04
N GLY A 255 -10.32 8.04 -16.63
CA GLY A 255 -10.85 6.70 -16.88
C GLY A 255 -11.38 6.00 -15.61
N PHE A 256 -11.38 6.69 -14.46
CA PHE A 256 -11.93 6.17 -13.21
C PHE A 256 -13.43 6.45 -13.09
N PRO A 257 -14.22 5.64 -12.39
CA PRO A 257 -15.65 5.85 -12.20
C PRO A 257 -15.95 6.93 -11.17
N ILE A 258 -15.40 8.14 -11.40
CA ILE A 258 -15.58 9.29 -10.51
C ILE A 258 -17.02 9.76 -10.58
N VAL A 259 -17.62 9.99 -9.41
CA VAL A 259 -18.96 10.48 -9.24
C VAL A 259 -19.00 11.66 -8.27
N LEU A 260 -19.96 12.55 -8.50
CA LEU A 260 -20.21 13.65 -7.57
C LEU A 260 -20.88 13.14 -6.30
N SER A 261 -20.43 13.60 -5.13
CA SER A 261 -21.10 13.29 -3.86
C SER A 261 -22.53 13.81 -3.84
N ARG A 262 -23.40 13.01 -3.24
CA ARG A 262 -24.82 13.31 -3.11
C ARG A 262 -25.11 14.57 -2.27
N ASN A 263 -24.28 14.82 -1.27
CA ASN A 263 -24.39 15.98 -0.38
C ASN A 263 -23.00 16.62 -0.18
N LEU A 264 -22.75 17.72 -0.88
CA LEU A 264 -21.44 18.38 -0.87
C LEU A 264 -21.10 19.02 0.48
N ILE A 265 -22.12 19.40 1.29
CA ILE A 265 -21.88 19.96 2.63
C ILE A 265 -21.36 18.87 3.58
N GLU A 266 -21.93 17.67 3.49
CA GLU A 266 -21.47 16.51 4.26
C GLU A 266 -20.10 16.03 3.78
N ALA A 267 -19.90 15.93 2.47
CA ALA A 267 -18.69 15.41 1.86
C ALA A 267 -17.46 16.30 2.02
N THR A 268 -17.61 17.57 2.38
CA THR A 268 -16.49 18.50 2.55
C THR A 268 -15.66 18.22 3.82
N PRO A 269 -16.24 17.96 5.00
CA PRO A 269 -15.49 17.50 6.19
C PRO A 269 -15.29 15.99 6.27
N ASP A 270 -16.01 15.19 5.47
CA ASP A 270 -15.99 13.72 5.60
C ASP A 270 -14.68 13.11 5.12
N THR A 271 -14.13 12.23 5.94
CA THR A 271 -12.90 11.47 5.69
C THR A 271 -13.10 9.95 5.76
N SER A 272 -14.35 9.47 5.77
CA SER A 272 -14.69 8.04 5.94
C SER A 272 -14.06 7.14 4.89
N ALA A 273 -13.99 7.59 3.62
CA ALA A 273 -13.37 6.84 2.54
C ALA A 273 -11.87 6.62 2.78
N TYR A 274 -11.18 7.60 3.33
CA TYR A 274 -9.75 7.49 3.69
C TYR A 274 -9.53 6.53 4.86
N VAL A 275 -10.38 6.57 5.89
CA VAL A 275 -10.34 5.64 7.03
C VAL A 275 -10.56 4.22 6.56
N SER A 276 -11.55 3.98 5.70
CA SER A 276 -11.83 2.66 5.12
C SER A 276 -10.65 2.13 4.32
N TYR A 277 -10.03 2.97 3.49
CA TYR A 277 -8.88 2.58 2.69
C TYR A 277 -7.63 2.31 3.56
N SER A 278 -7.36 3.16 4.54
CA SER A 278 -6.29 2.95 5.52
C SER A 278 -6.46 1.63 6.28
N SER A 279 -7.67 1.29 6.69
CA SER A 279 -7.99 0.03 7.35
C SER A 279 -7.75 -1.19 6.44
N ALA A 280 -7.97 -1.07 5.13
CA ALA A 280 -7.64 -2.12 4.16
C ALA A 280 -6.11 -2.32 4.05
N LEU A 281 -5.32 -1.23 4.05
CA LEU A 281 -3.85 -1.28 4.08
C LEU A 281 -3.34 -1.95 5.36
N LYS A 282 -3.89 -1.58 6.52
CA LYS A 282 -3.56 -2.22 7.80
C LYS A 282 -3.86 -3.72 7.78
N ARG A 283 -5.00 -4.13 7.22
CA ARG A 283 -5.36 -5.53 7.09
C ARG A 283 -4.32 -6.32 6.27
N LEU A 284 -3.89 -5.79 5.13
CA LEU A 284 -2.83 -6.38 4.32
C LEU A 284 -1.51 -6.47 5.10
N ALA A 285 -1.14 -5.40 5.82
CA ALA A 285 0.08 -5.36 6.63
C ALA A 285 0.07 -6.42 7.75
N LEU A 286 -1.06 -6.63 8.44
CA LEU A 286 -1.18 -7.67 9.48
C LEU A 286 -0.93 -9.06 8.92
N LYS A 287 -1.51 -9.40 7.76
CA LYS A 287 -1.32 -10.70 7.11
C LYS A 287 0.11 -10.89 6.62
N LEU A 288 0.68 -9.85 5.99
CA LEU A 288 2.04 -9.87 5.51
C LEU A 288 3.05 -10.05 6.67
N SER A 289 2.81 -9.39 7.79
CA SER A 289 3.63 -9.53 9.01
C SER A 289 3.55 -10.96 9.57
N MET A 290 2.37 -11.56 9.61
CA MET A 290 2.16 -12.94 10.05
C MET A 290 2.95 -13.92 9.18
N ILE A 291 2.85 -13.80 7.86
CA ILE A 291 3.63 -14.63 6.91
C ILE A 291 5.13 -14.47 7.13
N CYS A 292 5.61 -13.23 7.33
CA CYS A 292 7.03 -12.99 7.60
C CYS A 292 7.49 -13.60 8.93
N ASN A 293 6.65 -13.62 9.96
CA ASN A 293 6.95 -14.31 11.22
C ASN A 293 7.12 -15.81 11.00
N ASP A 294 6.24 -16.42 10.20
CA ASP A 294 6.32 -17.85 9.87
C ASP A 294 7.57 -18.16 9.05
N LEU A 295 7.90 -17.36 8.04
CA LEU A 295 9.14 -17.54 7.26
C LEU A 295 10.39 -17.46 8.14
N ARG A 296 10.42 -16.52 9.11
CA ARG A 296 11.52 -16.41 10.08
C ARG A 296 11.61 -17.61 11.00
N LEU A 297 10.48 -18.14 11.47
CA LEU A 297 10.42 -19.32 12.31
C LEU A 297 10.86 -20.57 11.55
N LEU A 298 10.31 -20.81 10.35
CA LEU A 298 10.60 -21.96 9.52
C LEU A 298 12.08 -22.03 9.11
N SER A 299 12.73 -20.88 8.91
CA SER A 299 14.16 -20.76 8.54
C SER A 299 15.10 -20.70 9.73
N SER A 300 14.61 -20.75 10.96
CA SER A 300 15.43 -20.59 12.18
C SER A 300 16.44 -21.75 12.34
N GLY A 301 17.62 -21.45 12.85
CA GLY A 301 18.66 -22.44 13.09
C GLY A 301 20.02 -22.02 12.53
N PRO A 302 20.72 -22.90 11.78
CA PRO A 302 20.28 -24.15 11.14
C PRO A 302 20.26 -25.39 12.04
N ARG A 303 20.93 -25.40 13.19
CA ARG A 303 21.05 -26.61 14.05
C ARG A 303 20.15 -26.58 15.27
N ALA A 304 19.94 -25.42 15.86
CA ALA A 304 19.16 -25.22 17.09
C ALA A 304 17.76 -24.62 16.85
N GLY A 305 17.26 -24.64 15.62
CA GLY A 305 15.97 -24.10 15.24
C GLY A 305 15.13 -25.06 14.39
N VAL A 306 14.09 -24.51 13.75
CA VAL A 306 13.15 -25.29 12.92
C VAL A 306 13.81 -25.79 11.64
N SER A 307 14.51 -24.93 10.91
CA SER A 307 15.31 -25.26 9.71
C SER A 307 14.57 -26.10 8.65
N GLU A 308 13.29 -25.83 8.42
CA GLU A 308 12.50 -26.52 7.37
C GLU A 308 12.70 -25.91 6.00
N ILE A 309 13.06 -24.62 5.96
CA ILE A 309 13.39 -23.87 4.75
C ILE A 309 14.72 -23.11 4.92
N ASN A 310 15.34 -22.74 3.79
CA ASN A 310 16.45 -21.79 3.77
C ASN A 310 16.02 -20.54 3.01
N LEU A 311 16.33 -19.38 3.57
CA LEU A 311 16.17 -18.09 2.90
C LEU A 311 17.47 -17.69 2.19
N PRO A 312 17.41 -16.94 1.09
CA PRO A 312 18.61 -16.39 0.45
C PRO A 312 19.44 -15.53 1.42
N PRO A 313 20.77 -15.72 1.47
CA PRO A 313 21.64 -14.89 2.30
C PRO A 313 21.79 -13.50 1.68
N MET A 314 21.30 -12.45 2.37
CA MET A 314 21.31 -11.07 1.85
C MET A 314 22.44 -10.22 2.40
N GLN A 315 22.93 -10.54 3.60
CA GLN A 315 24.08 -9.85 4.22
C GLN A 315 24.70 -10.70 5.34
N PRO A 316 25.96 -10.44 5.74
CA PRO A 316 26.51 -11.02 6.96
C PRO A 316 25.64 -10.70 8.17
N GLY A 317 25.30 -11.70 8.97
CA GLY A 317 24.32 -11.59 10.05
C GLY A 317 24.90 -11.12 11.40
N SER A 318 26.24 -11.05 11.54
CA SER A 318 26.87 -10.71 12.81
C SER A 318 28.28 -10.14 12.60
N SER A 319 28.66 -9.16 13.40
CA SER A 319 30.02 -8.63 13.46
C SER A 319 30.98 -9.50 14.26
N ILE A 320 30.48 -10.44 15.06
CA ILE A 320 31.30 -11.28 15.98
C ILE A 320 31.10 -12.79 15.79
N MET A 321 30.11 -13.24 15.00
CA MET A 321 29.82 -14.64 14.73
C MET A 321 29.99 -14.94 13.24
N PRO A 322 31.15 -15.40 12.78
CA PRO A 322 31.37 -15.75 11.37
C PRO A 322 30.36 -16.80 10.89
N GLY A 323 29.79 -16.60 9.70
CA GLY A 323 28.86 -17.53 9.07
C GLY A 323 27.40 -17.42 9.55
N LYS A 324 27.10 -16.55 10.50
CA LYS A 324 25.70 -16.27 10.87
C LYS A 324 25.01 -15.45 9.77
N VAL A 325 23.84 -15.93 9.31
CA VAL A 325 22.97 -15.23 8.37
C VAL A 325 21.58 -15.05 9.00
N ASN A 326 21.07 -13.83 9.02
CA ASN A 326 19.79 -13.50 9.60
C ASN A 326 18.71 -13.35 8.49
N PRO A 327 17.43 -13.56 8.82
CA PRO A 327 16.30 -13.41 7.89
C PRO A 327 15.91 -11.93 7.70
N VAL A 328 16.86 -11.08 7.27
CA VAL A 328 16.74 -9.61 7.26
C VAL A 328 15.62 -9.07 6.39
N ILE A 329 15.24 -9.80 5.32
CA ILE A 329 14.16 -9.35 4.43
C ILE A 329 12.78 -9.53 5.11
N PRO A 330 12.40 -10.70 5.67
CA PRO A 330 11.18 -10.76 6.49
C PRO A 330 11.20 -9.79 7.68
N GLU A 331 12.35 -9.54 8.30
CA GLU A 331 12.47 -8.57 9.41
C GLU A 331 12.13 -7.14 9.00
N VAL A 332 12.66 -6.65 7.87
CA VAL A 332 12.34 -5.30 7.40
C VAL A 332 10.88 -5.18 6.98
N VAL A 333 10.29 -6.24 6.41
CA VAL A 333 8.86 -6.27 6.07
C VAL A 333 8.00 -6.18 7.34
N ASN A 334 8.36 -6.90 8.42
CA ASN A 334 7.68 -6.74 9.72
C ASN A 334 7.72 -5.28 10.21
N GLN A 335 8.88 -4.60 10.12
CA GLN A 335 9.02 -3.20 10.52
C GLN A 335 8.13 -2.28 9.68
N VAL A 336 8.07 -2.49 8.36
CA VAL A 336 7.14 -1.79 7.46
C VAL A 336 5.70 -1.99 7.91
N CYS A 337 5.29 -3.22 8.21
CA CYS A 337 3.93 -3.53 8.66
C CYS A 337 3.59 -2.79 9.97
N TYR A 338 4.52 -2.72 10.92
CA TYR A 338 4.32 -1.97 12.17
C TYR A 338 4.15 -0.46 11.91
N LYS A 339 4.92 0.10 10.97
CA LYS A 339 4.80 1.51 10.58
C LYS A 339 3.42 1.78 9.93
N VAL A 340 2.94 0.90 9.05
CA VAL A 340 1.60 1.00 8.43
C VAL A 340 0.49 0.96 9.48
N ILE A 341 0.59 0.09 10.49
CA ILE A 341 -0.37 0.03 11.61
C ILE A 341 -0.35 1.34 12.41
N GLY A 342 0.83 1.91 12.66
CA GLY A 342 0.95 3.21 13.33
C GLY A 342 0.38 4.36 12.50
N ASN A 343 0.55 4.34 11.19
CA ASN A 343 -0.04 5.31 10.28
C ASN A 343 -1.58 5.25 10.25
N ASP A 344 -2.19 4.06 10.30
CA ASP A 344 -3.65 3.90 10.41
C ASP A 344 -4.20 4.52 11.69
N LEU A 345 -3.47 4.48 12.79
CA LEU A 345 -3.85 5.18 14.00
C LEU A 345 -3.80 6.69 13.83
N ALA A 346 -2.75 7.21 13.16
CA ALA A 346 -2.66 8.64 12.83
C ALA A 346 -3.82 9.10 11.93
N VAL A 347 -4.19 8.29 10.93
CA VAL A 347 -5.37 8.53 10.08
C VAL A 347 -6.65 8.60 10.90
N SER A 348 -6.82 7.70 11.87
CA SER A 348 -8.01 7.67 12.74
C SER A 348 -8.14 8.94 13.58
N PHE A 349 -7.05 9.41 14.18
CA PHE A 349 -7.05 10.68 14.94
C PHE A 349 -7.25 11.90 14.04
N ALA A 350 -6.64 11.92 12.85
CA ALA A 350 -6.83 13.01 11.90
C ALA A 350 -8.28 13.08 11.40
N ALA A 351 -8.91 11.92 11.19
CA ALA A 351 -10.31 11.85 10.78
C ALA A 351 -11.26 12.36 11.88
N GLU A 352 -11.01 12.00 13.14
CA GLU A 352 -11.82 12.45 14.28
C GLU A 352 -11.70 13.96 14.52
N ALA A 353 -10.57 14.55 14.18
CA ALA A 353 -10.30 15.97 14.43
C ALA A 353 -11.05 16.95 13.50
N GLY A 354 -11.87 16.49 12.57
CA GLY A 354 -12.73 17.35 11.74
C GLY A 354 -13.71 18.14 12.59
N GLN A 355 -13.87 19.43 12.25
CA GLN A 355 -14.77 20.33 12.98
C GLN A 355 -15.66 21.08 12.00
N LEU A 356 -16.97 21.04 12.22
CA LEU A 356 -17.98 21.72 11.41
C LEU A 356 -17.86 21.34 9.92
N GLN A 357 -17.60 22.28 9.03
CA GLN A 357 -17.67 22.10 7.58
C GLN A 357 -16.33 21.74 6.91
N LEU A 358 -15.27 21.44 7.69
CA LEU A 358 -13.95 21.10 7.13
C LEU A 358 -13.15 20.20 8.09
N ASN A 359 -12.35 19.30 7.52
CA ASN A 359 -11.29 18.62 8.25
C ASN A 359 -9.94 19.22 7.86
N VAL A 360 -9.33 19.98 8.77
CA VAL A 360 -8.04 20.65 8.50
C VAL A 360 -6.82 19.72 8.64
N MET A 361 -7.01 18.46 9.04
CA MET A 361 -5.95 17.47 9.25
C MET A 361 -5.73 16.57 8.03
N GLU A 362 -6.35 16.86 6.88
CA GLU A 362 -6.14 16.11 5.63
C GLU A 362 -4.65 15.97 5.23
N PRO A 363 -3.75 16.95 5.43
CA PRO A 363 -2.33 16.76 5.07
C PRO A 363 -1.67 15.58 5.77
N VAL A 364 -1.82 15.42 7.08
CA VAL A 364 -1.24 14.27 7.81
C VAL A 364 -1.94 12.97 7.46
N LEU A 365 -3.25 12.99 7.25
CA LEU A 365 -4.05 11.85 6.81
C LEU A 365 -3.57 11.35 5.42
N CYS A 366 -3.45 12.26 4.47
CA CYS A 366 -2.95 12.00 3.13
C CYS A 366 -1.53 11.39 3.15
N HIS A 367 -0.61 12.06 3.86
CA HIS A 367 0.78 11.60 3.98
C HIS A 367 0.87 10.20 4.58
N ALA A 368 0.17 9.93 5.68
CA ALA A 368 0.20 8.63 6.35
C ALA A 368 -0.28 7.48 5.44
N ILE A 369 -1.34 7.71 4.63
CA ILE A 369 -1.84 6.70 3.70
C ILE A 369 -0.86 6.50 2.54
N MET A 370 -0.38 7.58 1.90
CA MET A 370 0.55 7.48 0.76
C MET A 370 1.89 6.85 1.16
N GLU A 371 2.43 7.20 2.33
CA GLU A 371 3.62 6.58 2.91
C GLU A 371 3.41 5.07 3.10
N SER A 372 2.24 4.68 3.65
CA SER A 372 1.89 3.28 3.87
C SER A 372 1.85 2.48 2.56
N ILE A 373 1.26 3.04 1.49
CA ILE A 373 1.22 2.39 0.19
C ILE A 373 2.64 2.23 -0.38
N ASN A 374 3.47 3.28 -0.32
CA ASN A 374 4.85 3.23 -0.80
C ASN A 374 5.67 2.18 -0.04
N PHE A 375 5.55 2.13 1.27
CA PHE A 375 6.24 1.14 2.09
C PHE A 375 5.78 -0.29 1.77
N LEU A 376 4.47 -0.53 1.63
CA LEU A 376 3.94 -1.83 1.26
C LEU A 376 4.42 -2.25 -0.14
N CYS A 377 4.31 -1.38 -1.14
CA CYS A 377 4.78 -1.70 -2.50
C CYS A 377 6.26 -2.09 -2.51
N ASN A 378 7.11 -1.29 -1.89
CA ASN A 378 8.56 -1.53 -1.87
C ASN A 378 8.92 -2.79 -1.06
N SER A 379 8.21 -3.05 0.04
CA SER A 379 8.42 -4.24 0.85
C SER A 379 7.95 -5.53 0.16
N LEU A 380 6.86 -5.49 -0.60
CA LEU A 380 6.38 -6.61 -1.41
C LEU A 380 7.40 -6.99 -2.48
N VAL A 381 7.96 -6.00 -3.20
CA VAL A 381 9.03 -6.24 -4.18
C VAL A 381 10.26 -6.85 -3.52
N ALA A 382 10.71 -6.29 -2.39
CA ALA A 382 11.87 -6.80 -1.68
C ALA A 382 11.64 -8.22 -1.15
N LEU A 383 10.45 -8.51 -0.63
CA LEU A 383 10.09 -9.86 -0.14
C LEU A 383 10.05 -10.87 -1.28
N GLU A 384 9.47 -10.51 -2.42
CA GLU A 384 9.39 -11.36 -3.60
C GLU A 384 10.79 -11.68 -4.14
N GLU A 385 11.54 -10.65 -4.54
CA GLU A 385 12.79 -10.81 -5.30
C GLU A 385 13.96 -11.31 -4.44
N LYS A 386 14.03 -10.86 -3.17
CA LYS A 386 15.16 -11.12 -2.28
C LYS A 386 14.91 -12.20 -1.24
N CYS A 387 13.70 -12.74 -1.18
CA CYS A 387 13.35 -13.80 -0.24
C CYS A 387 12.59 -14.92 -0.93
N VAL A 388 11.31 -14.73 -1.28
CA VAL A 388 10.40 -15.81 -1.69
C VAL A 388 10.92 -16.61 -2.88
N VAL A 389 11.34 -15.92 -3.95
CA VAL A 389 11.85 -16.60 -5.18
C VAL A 389 13.04 -17.50 -4.90
N GLY A 390 13.90 -17.16 -3.95
CA GLY A 390 15.10 -17.91 -3.61
C GLY A 390 14.95 -18.93 -2.47
N ILE A 391 13.77 -19.10 -1.88
CA ILE A 391 13.54 -20.09 -0.80
C ILE A 391 13.78 -21.52 -1.32
N THR A 392 14.47 -22.32 -0.51
CA THR A 392 14.66 -23.77 -0.73
C THR A 392 14.14 -24.55 0.48
N ALA A 393 13.70 -25.79 0.24
CA ALA A 393 13.21 -26.70 1.27
C ALA A 393 14.28 -27.65 1.76
N ASN A 394 14.32 -27.91 3.06
CA ASN A 394 15.14 -28.95 3.69
C ASN A 394 14.33 -30.23 3.83
N LYS A 395 14.14 -30.97 2.70
CA LYS A 395 13.24 -32.12 2.60
C LYS A 395 13.51 -33.22 3.66
N GLU A 396 14.78 -33.54 3.89
CA GLU A 396 15.16 -34.56 4.90
C GLU A 396 14.81 -34.12 6.33
N ILE A 397 15.03 -32.84 6.66
CA ILE A 397 14.69 -32.29 7.97
C ILE A 397 13.19 -32.34 8.18
N CYS A 398 12.41 -31.90 7.19
CA CYS A 398 10.96 -31.96 7.22
C CYS A 398 10.47 -33.40 7.43
N PHE A 399 10.95 -34.35 6.63
CA PHE A 399 10.56 -35.74 6.71
C PHE A 399 10.93 -36.39 8.06
N ASN A 400 12.16 -36.16 8.55
CA ASN A 400 12.61 -36.72 9.83
C ASN A 400 11.77 -36.21 11.01
N LYS A 401 11.31 -34.97 10.97
CA LYS A 401 10.39 -34.44 11.98
C LYS A 401 9.04 -35.14 11.95
N VAL A 402 8.49 -35.40 10.78
CA VAL A 402 7.25 -36.18 10.64
C VAL A 402 7.44 -37.58 11.20
N LYS A 403 8.49 -38.26 10.74
CA LYS A 403 8.80 -39.67 11.17
C LYS A 403 8.96 -39.79 12.69
N ASN A 404 9.56 -38.78 13.34
CA ASN A 404 9.83 -38.81 14.77
C ASN A 404 8.73 -38.13 15.62
N SER A 405 7.71 -37.54 14.98
CA SER A 405 6.63 -36.91 15.71
C SER A 405 5.63 -37.90 16.27
N ILE A 406 5.16 -37.68 17.47
CA ILE A 406 4.04 -38.42 18.07
C ILE A 406 2.73 -38.17 17.32
N GLY A 407 2.62 -37.03 16.67
CA GLY A 407 1.44 -36.63 15.89
C GLY A 407 1.07 -37.58 14.74
N ILE A 408 2.04 -38.37 14.22
CA ILE A 408 1.75 -39.36 13.18
C ILE A 408 0.80 -40.48 13.64
N VAL A 409 0.66 -40.68 14.94
CA VAL A 409 -0.31 -41.63 15.51
C VAL A 409 -1.74 -41.30 15.06
N THR A 410 -2.04 -40.03 14.79
CA THR A 410 -3.35 -39.61 14.30
C THR A 410 -3.64 -40.17 12.91
N ALA A 411 -2.66 -40.20 12.02
CA ALA A 411 -2.80 -40.86 10.70
C ALA A 411 -2.98 -42.37 10.80
N LEU A 412 -2.44 -42.99 11.84
CA LEU A 412 -2.56 -44.43 12.09
C LEU A 412 -3.89 -44.81 12.77
N ASN A 413 -4.57 -43.87 13.38
CA ASN A 413 -5.79 -44.13 14.16
C ASN A 413 -6.89 -44.92 13.40
N PRO A 414 -7.18 -44.67 12.10
CA PRO A 414 -8.14 -45.46 11.34
C PRO A 414 -7.73 -46.97 11.19
N HIS A 415 -6.46 -47.26 11.29
CA HIS A 415 -5.90 -48.58 11.03
C HIS A 415 -5.66 -49.39 12.31
N ILE A 416 -5.23 -48.78 13.40
CA ILE A 416 -4.93 -49.45 14.68
C ILE A 416 -5.95 -49.17 15.79
N GLY A 417 -6.88 -48.22 15.56
CA GLY A 417 -7.93 -47.82 16.51
C GLY A 417 -7.44 -46.89 17.62
N TYR A 418 -8.34 -46.10 18.15
CA TYR A 418 -8.06 -45.06 19.16
C TYR A 418 -7.34 -45.58 20.41
N LYS A 419 -7.73 -46.76 20.91
CA LYS A 419 -7.11 -47.37 22.11
C LYS A 419 -5.63 -47.68 21.93
N ASN A 420 -5.28 -48.27 20.81
CA ASN A 420 -3.88 -48.57 20.49
C ASN A 420 -3.11 -47.29 20.20
N SER A 421 -3.72 -46.36 19.46
CA SER A 421 -3.13 -45.04 19.20
C SER A 421 -2.77 -44.29 20.51
N THR A 422 -3.65 -44.30 21.49
CA THR A 422 -3.41 -43.68 22.79
C THR A 422 -2.27 -44.40 23.56
N LYS A 423 -2.22 -45.75 23.49
CA LYS A 423 -1.16 -46.52 24.11
C LYS A 423 0.20 -46.21 23.51
N ILE A 424 0.29 -46.23 22.18
CA ILE A 424 1.52 -45.95 21.43
C ILE A 424 2.00 -44.50 21.69
N ALA A 425 1.09 -43.51 21.65
CA ALA A 425 1.42 -42.10 21.93
C ALA A 425 2.00 -41.91 23.34
N LYS A 426 1.39 -42.56 24.34
CA LYS A 426 1.88 -42.53 25.73
C LYS A 426 3.25 -43.15 25.86
N GLU A 427 3.44 -44.34 25.28
CA GLU A 427 4.72 -45.05 25.32
C GLU A 427 5.83 -44.31 24.60
N ALA A 428 5.53 -43.68 23.45
CA ALA A 428 6.46 -42.83 22.73
C ALA A 428 6.91 -41.60 23.57
N LEU A 429 6.00 -40.99 24.31
CA LEU A 429 6.30 -39.88 25.25
C LEU A 429 7.20 -40.33 26.40
N GLU A 430 6.91 -41.49 26.99
CA GLU A 430 7.63 -42.03 28.15
C GLU A 430 9.02 -42.57 27.80
N THR A 431 9.15 -43.20 26.65
CA THR A 431 10.38 -43.92 26.28
C THR A 431 11.28 -43.15 25.29
N GLY A 432 10.74 -42.13 24.61
CA GLY A 432 11.44 -41.42 23.53
C GLY A 432 11.57 -42.22 22.24
N LYS A 433 10.97 -43.43 22.14
CA LYS A 433 10.94 -44.23 20.92
C LYS A 433 10.02 -43.61 19.88
N SER A 434 10.32 -43.82 18.60
CA SER A 434 9.44 -43.36 17.54
C SER A 434 8.11 -44.13 17.51
N VAL A 435 7.03 -43.47 17.14
CA VAL A 435 5.73 -44.12 16.91
C VAL A 435 5.86 -45.24 15.87
N TYR A 436 6.68 -45.07 14.85
CA TYR A 436 6.95 -46.06 13.81
C TYR A 436 7.50 -47.36 14.43
N ASP A 437 8.56 -47.27 15.25
CA ASP A 437 9.19 -48.42 15.86
C ASP A 437 8.24 -49.13 16.85
N LEU A 438 7.49 -48.38 17.65
CA LEU A 438 6.54 -48.92 18.59
C LEU A 438 5.37 -49.68 17.92
N VAL A 439 4.88 -49.18 16.78
CA VAL A 439 3.82 -49.85 16.01
C VAL A 439 4.30 -51.22 15.52
N LEU A 440 5.58 -51.32 15.07
CA LEU A 440 6.20 -52.59 14.69
C LEU A 440 6.49 -53.48 15.90
N GLU A 441 7.06 -52.96 16.98
CA GLU A 441 7.33 -53.73 18.21
C GLU A 441 6.08 -54.35 18.84
N HIS A 442 4.92 -53.69 18.70
CA HIS A 442 3.63 -54.17 19.16
C HIS A 442 2.84 -55.00 18.14
N ASP A 443 3.43 -55.32 16.98
CA ASP A 443 2.80 -56.09 15.89
C ASP A 443 1.43 -55.55 15.47
N LEU A 444 1.24 -54.20 15.53
CA LEU A 444 -0.03 -53.54 15.19
C LEU A 444 -0.25 -53.42 13.68
N LEU A 445 0.84 -53.24 12.92
CA LEU A 445 0.87 -53.19 11.46
C LEU A 445 2.16 -53.83 10.94
N SER A 446 2.12 -54.40 9.73
CA SER A 446 3.34 -54.79 9.03
C SER A 446 4.12 -53.57 8.55
N GLN A 447 5.42 -53.71 8.36
CA GLN A 447 6.30 -52.66 7.85
C GLN A 447 5.78 -52.08 6.53
N ASP A 448 5.44 -52.97 5.56
CA ASP A 448 4.93 -52.56 4.25
C ASP A 448 3.64 -51.73 4.36
N LYS A 449 2.74 -52.10 5.28
CA LYS A 449 1.49 -51.36 5.50
C LYS A 449 1.71 -50.04 6.23
N LEU A 450 2.65 -49.98 7.15
CA LEU A 450 3.04 -48.77 7.84
C LEU A 450 3.69 -47.78 6.88
N ASP A 451 4.59 -48.23 6.02
CA ASP A 451 5.24 -47.44 4.98
C ASP A 451 4.21 -46.90 3.97
N GLU A 452 3.23 -47.74 3.57
CA GLU A 452 2.12 -47.33 2.70
C GLU A 452 1.28 -46.20 3.35
N ILE A 453 0.90 -46.34 4.61
CA ILE A 453 0.07 -45.32 5.33
C ILE A 453 0.85 -44.03 5.54
N LEU A 454 2.14 -44.14 5.84
CA LEU A 454 3.02 -42.99 6.10
C LEU A 454 3.69 -42.47 4.81
N ASP A 455 3.34 -42.99 3.64
CA ASP A 455 3.73 -42.39 2.37
C ASP A 455 3.12 -41.00 2.29
N PRO A 456 3.90 -39.95 1.98
CA PRO A 456 3.42 -38.59 1.83
C PRO A 456 2.16 -38.45 1.00
N LYS A 457 2.02 -39.24 -0.07
CA LYS A 457 0.84 -39.20 -0.95
C LYS A 457 -0.44 -39.64 -0.23
N ASN A 458 -0.32 -40.66 0.63
CA ASN A 458 -1.48 -41.25 1.32
C ASN A 458 -1.87 -40.45 2.58
N MET A 459 -0.92 -39.76 3.20
CA MET A 459 -1.20 -38.89 4.37
C MET A 459 -1.89 -37.57 3.99
N LEU A 460 -1.90 -37.21 2.71
CA LEU A 460 -2.37 -35.92 2.21
C LEU A 460 -3.70 -36.00 1.46
N GLU A 461 -4.19 -37.20 1.14
CA GLU A 461 -5.54 -37.38 0.57
C GLU A 461 -6.58 -37.10 1.66
N SER A 462 -6.86 -35.83 1.89
CA SER A 462 -8.08 -35.42 2.55
C SER A 462 -9.22 -35.35 1.53
N HIS A 463 -10.28 -36.01 1.83
CA HIS A 463 -11.55 -36.07 1.10
C HIS A 463 -12.17 -34.71 0.77
#